data_be64f3003ef7a776959c34ff90e5f31c
#
_entry.id   be64f3003ef7a776959c34ff90e5f31c
#
_cell.length_a   1.000
_cell.length_b   1.000
_cell.length_c   1.000
_cell.angle_alpha   90.00
_cell.angle_beta   90.00
_cell.angle_gamma   90.00
#
_symmetry.space_group_name_H-M   'P 1'
#
loop_
_entity.id
_entity.type
_entity.pdbx_description
1 polymer ?
#
loop_
_entity_poly.entity_id
_entity_poly.type
_entity_poly.pdbx_seq_one_letter_code
_entity_poly.pdbx_strand_id
1 'polypeptide(L)'
;MRKLLILAAALVACSKAETPATDTTAMAPAMAPAPAALTAADVAGTWNGMNMGETSDSVTARWTAVNVDDNSGTLTIEGSKEAIPFTRVFDADSMVATSTAAYANPADAKGPKMMFRSVGRLKDGKLVGTSANMLASKPDSVVLRGRWEATRAP
;
A
#
# COMPACT_ATOMS: atom_id res chain seq x y z
N MET A 1 -55.06 -6.55 51.90
CA MET A 1 -55.77 -5.29 52.05
C MET A 1 -55.62 -4.55 50.74
N ARG A 2 -56.67 -4.60 49.86
CA ARG A 2 -57.63 -3.51 49.60
C ARG A 2 -56.87 -2.22 49.27
N LYS A 3 -57.01 -1.59 48.09
CA LYS A 3 -58.19 -1.11 47.28
C LYS A 3 -57.61 -0.71 45.92
N LEU A 4 -58.02 -1.08 44.72
CA LEU A 4 -59.18 -0.70 43.96
C LEU A 4 -59.48 0.81 43.90
N LEU A 5 -59.42 1.40 42.66
CA LEU A 5 -60.30 2.40 42.05
C LEU A 5 -59.61 2.96 40.80
N ILE A 6 -60.04 2.63 39.57
CA ILE A 6 -61.20 3.06 38.76
C ILE A 6 -60.95 4.40 38.07
N LEU A 7 -60.93 4.33 36.72
CA LEU A 7 -61.58 5.11 35.70
C LEU A 7 -61.22 6.60 35.47
N ALA A 8 -60.75 6.92 34.26
CA ALA A 8 -61.47 7.83 33.38
C ALA A 8 -60.87 7.79 31.96
N ALA A 9 -61.74 7.49 31.02
CA ALA A 9 -61.53 7.63 29.57
C ALA A 9 -61.68 9.11 29.19
N ALA A 10 -60.78 9.56 28.33
CA ALA A 10 -61.01 10.79 27.53
C ALA A 10 -60.57 10.52 26.09
N LEU A 11 -61.56 10.25 25.26
CA LEU A 11 -61.47 10.29 23.81
C LEU A 11 -61.37 11.77 23.40
N VAL A 12 -60.25 12.14 22.81
CA VAL A 12 -60.16 13.36 21.99
C VAL A 12 -59.73 12.91 20.58
N ALA A 13 -60.70 12.87 19.73
CA ALA A 13 -60.49 12.83 18.29
C ALA A 13 -60.09 14.22 17.84
N CYS A 14 -58.90 14.35 17.24
CA CYS A 14 -58.53 15.50 16.45
C CYS A 14 -57.73 15.08 15.21
N SER A 15 -58.48 15.23 14.11
CA SER A 15 -58.10 15.61 12.77
C SER A 15 -56.70 15.24 12.23
N LYS A 16 -56.81 14.38 11.30
CA LYS A 16 -55.90 14.05 10.21
C LYS A 16 -55.37 15.35 9.54
N ALA A 17 -54.13 15.71 9.82
CA ALA A 17 -53.36 16.60 8.98
C ALA A 17 -52.44 15.70 8.11
N GLU A 18 -52.81 15.60 6.85
CA GLU A 18 -51.94 15.03 5.82
C GLU A 18 -50.75 15.94 5.63
N THR A 19 -49.61 15.57 6.20
CA THR A 19 -48.32 16.15 5.86
C THR A 19 -47.89 15.55 4.52
N PRO A 20 -47.61 16.34 3.48
CA PRO A 20 -47.09 15.79 2.24
C PRO A 20 -45.78 15.06 2.53
N ALA A 21 -45.72 13.81 2.15
CA ALA A 21 -44.48 13.02 2.16
C ALA A 21 -43.48 13.71 1.20
N THR A 22 -42.55 14.42 1.78
CA THR A 22 -41.35 14.86 1.04
C THR A 22 -40.56 13.61 0.75
N ASP A 23 -40.68 13.15 -0.48
CA ASP A 23 -39.91 12.03 -1.02
C ASP A 23 -38.44 12.46 -1.10
N THR A 24 -37.75 12.37 0.04
CA THR A 24 -36.30 12.57 0.12
C THR A 24 -35.68 11.26 -0.36
N THR A 25 -35.64 11.07 -1.67
CA THR A 25 -34.78 10.09 -2.29
C THR A 25 -33.35 10.51 -1.93
N ALA A 26 -32.85 10.02 -0.79
CA ALA A 26 -31.46 10.15 -0.42
C ALA A 26 -30.66 9.45 -1.52
N MET A 27 -30.10 10.23 -2.45
CA MET A 27 -29.10 9.72 -3.39
C MET A 27 -28.00 9.09 -2.55
N ALA A 28 -27.86 7.78 -2.65
CA ALA A 28 -26.71 7.07 -2.08
C ALA A 28 -25.44 7.79 -2.56
N PRO A 29 -24.48 8.04 -1.68
CA PRO A 29 -23.23 8.66 -2.10
C PRO A 29 -22.63 7.84 -3.24
N ALA A 30 -22.35 8.48 -4.37
CA ALA A 30 -21.69 7.84 -5.49
C ALA A 30 -20.40 7.22 -4.94
N MET A 31 -20.26 5.90 -5.02
CA MET A 31 -19.04 5.20 -4.66
C MET A 31 -17.91 5.77 -5.51
N ALA A 32 -16.84 6.22 -4.85
CA ALA A 32 -15.64 6.64 -5.56
C ALA A 32 -15.18 5.53 -6.50
N PRO A 33 -14.73 5.86 -7.72
CA PRO A 33 -14.22 4.86 -8.66
C PRO A 33 -13.13 4.02 -7.98
N ALA A 34 -13.16 2.71 -8.18
CA ALA A 34 -12.08 1.85 -7.71
C ALA A 34 -10.75 2.31 -8.33
N PRO A 35 -9.63 2.28 -7.58
CA PRO A 35 -8.32 2.58 -8.13
C PRO A 35 -8.05 1.74 -9.38
N ALA A 36 -7.45 2.34 -10.40
CA ALA A 36 -7.05 1.61 -11.60
C ALA A 36 -6.01 0.53 -11.24
N ALA A 37 -6.11 -0.64 -11.86
CA ALA A 37 -5.15 -1.70 -11.64
C ALA A 37 -3.75 -1.28 -12.12
N LEU A 38 -2.73 -1.58 -11.32
CA LEU A 38 -1.33 -1.36 -11.67
C LEU A 38 -0.88 -2.46 -12.65
N THR A 39 -0.24 -2.07 -13.74
CA THR A 39 0.23 -2.98 -14.77
C THR A 39 1.75 -2.93 -14.96
N ALA A 40 2.30 -3.92 -15.66
CA ALA A 40 3.71 -3.93 -16.03
C ALA A 40 4.10 -2.71 -16.88
N ALA A 41 3.23 -2.23 -17.76
CA ALA A 41 3.46 -1.04 -18.57
C ALA A 41 3.61 0.24 -17.73
N ASP A 42 2.87 0.36 -16.64
CA ASP A 42 2.96 1.51 -15.73
C ASP A 42 4.31 1.61 -15.04
N VAL A 43 4.96 0.48 -14.81
CA VAL A 43 6.26 0.40 -14.12
C VAL A 43 7.42 0.08 -15.05
N ALA A 44 7.20 -0.02 -16.36
CA ALA A 44 8.26 -0.29 -17.33
C ALA A 44 9.37 0.76 -17.30
N GLY A 45 10.59 0.38 -17.70
CA GLY A 45 11.75 1.27 -17.82
C GLY A 45 12.57 1.42 -16.54
N THR A 46 13.28 2.53 -16.43
CA THR A 46 14.23 2.80 -15.34
C THR A 46 13.61 3.73 -14.29
N TRP A 47 13.84 3.41 -13.02
CA TRP A 47 13.35 4.16 -11.88
C TRP A 47 14.48 4.45 -10.91
N ASN A 48 14.58 5.71 -10.47
CA ASN A 48 15.51 6.14 -9.43
C ASN A 48 14.74 6.28 -8.12
N GLY A 49 15.18 5.58 -7.10
CA GLY A 49 14.48 5.51 -5.83
C GLY A 49 15.36 5.76 -4.62
N MET A 50 14.70 5.97 -3.51
CA MET A 50 15.32 6.11 -2.20
C MET A 50 14.54 5.32 -1.15
N ASN A 51 15.28 4.69 -0.26
CA ASN A 51 14.73 4.09 0.96
C ASN A 51 14.82 5.08 2.11
N MET A 52 13.83 5.03 2.96
CA MET A 52 13.71 5.82 4.18
C MET A 52 13.44 4.91 5.37
N GLY A 53 13.72 5.38 6.56
CA GLY A 53 13.36 4.65 7.78
C GLY A 53 11.84 4.40 7.87
N GLU A 54 11.42 3.41 8.64
CA GLU A 54 10.01 3.08 8.83
C GLU A 54 9.21 4.26 9.36
N THR A 55 9.79 5.00 10.31
CA THR A 55 9.15 6.13 11.01
C THR A 55 9.87 7.47 10.81
N SER A 56 10.88 7.53 9.93
CA SER A 56 11.65 8.75 9.66
C SER A 56 11.76 9.00 8.16
N ASP A 57 11.93 10.27 7.78
CA ASP A 57 12.17 10.68 6.40
C ASP A 57 13.67 10.69 6.02
N SER A 58 14.54 10.22 6.93
CA SER A 58 15.96 10.10 6.67
C SER A 58 16.21 9.05 5.57
N VAL A 59 16.90 9.47 4.51
CA VAL A 59 17.29 8.58 3.42
C VAL A 59 18.36 7.61 3.92
N THR A 60 18.08 6.32 3.82
CA THR A 60 18.98 5.25 4.26
C THR A 60 19.74 4.60 3.10
N ALA A 61 19.19 4.64 1.89
CA ALA A 61 19.84 4.17 0.67
C ALA A 61 19.21 4.82 -0.56
N ARG A 62 20.00 4.99 -1.63
CA ARG A 62 19.50 5.31 -2.97
C ARG A 62 19.73 4.13 -3.88
N TRP A 63 18.89 3.99 -4.89
CA TRP A 63 18.98 2.87 -5.81
C TRP A 63 18.39 3.20 -7.18
N THR A 64 18.78 2.43 -8.17
CA THR A 64 18.20 2.44 -9.51
C THR A 64 17.64 1.06 -9.81
N ALA A 65 16.40 1.00 -10.25
CA ALA A 65 15.76 -0.22 -10.74
C ALA A 65 15.55 -0.13 -12.24
N VAL A 66 15.93 -1.20 -12.96
CA VAL A 66 15.68 -1.37 -14.37
C VAL A 66 14.73 -2.55 -14.54
N ASN A 67 13.55 -2.28 -15.07
CA ASN A 67 12.56 -3.31 -15.35
C ASN A 67 12.85 -3.90 -16.74
N VAL A 68 13.24 -5.17 -16.77
CA VAL A 68 13.73 -5.87 -17.96
C VAL A 68 12.56 -6.40 -18.81
N ASP A 69 11.55 -6.95 -18.13
CA ASP A 69 10.33 -7.48 -18.74
C ASP A 69 9.13 -7.23 -17.80
N ASP A 70 7.98 -7.83 -18.13
CA ASP A 70 6.74 -7.64 -17.36
C ASP A 70 6.85 -8.08 -15.90
N ASN A 71 7.67 -9.08 -15.60
CA ASN A 71 7.72 -9.74 -14.30
C ASN A 71 9.09 -9.69 -13.62
N SER A 72 10.13 -9.16 -14.27
CA SER A 72 11.49 -9.15 -13.73
C SER A 72 12.18 -7.80 -13.89
N GLY A 73 13.27 -7.65 -13.15
CA GLY A 73 14.14 -6.49 -13.21
C GLY A 73 15.41 -6.67 -12.40
N THR A 74 16.21 -5.62 -12.40
CA THR A 74 17.42 -5.53 -11.59
C THR A 74 17.40 -4.24 -10.76
N LEU A 75 17.90 -4.30 -9.54
CA LEU A 75 18.04 -3.16 -8.63
C LEU A 75 19.51 -3.01 -8.28
N THR A 76 20.05 -1.81 -8.46
CA THR A 76 21.42 -1.48 -8.06
C THR A 76 21.37 -0.44 -6.95
N ILE A 77 21.93 -0.75 -5.80
CA ILE A 77 22.03 0.18 -4.66
C ILE A 77 23.27 1.07 -4.90
N GLU A 78 23.13 2.37 -4.62
CA GLU A 78 24.23 3.31 -4.72
C GLU A 78 25.41 2.86 -3.86
N GLY A 79 26.62 2.90 -4.42
CA GLY A 79 27.83 2.37 -3.79
C GLY A 79 28.05 0.87 -3.98
N SER A 80 27.08 0.13 -4.54
CA SER A 80 27.24 -1.26 -4.94
C SER A 80 27.57 -1.38 -6.43
N LYS A 81 28.41 -2.36 -6.77
CA LYS A 81 28.61 -2.78 -8.16
C LYS A 81 27.71 -3.96 -8.54
N GLU A 82 27.01 -4.54 -7.58
CA GLU A 82 26.17 -5.72 -7.75
C GLU A 82 24.76 -5.29 -8.16
N ALA A 83 24.28 -5.83 -9.28
CA ALA A 83 22.87 -5.72 -9.68
C ALA A 83 22.09 -6.88 -9.03
N ILE A 84 21.07 -6.55 -8.29
CA ILE A 84 20.24 -7.49 -7.54
C ILE A 84 19.04 -7.85 -8.42
N PRO A 85 18.93 -9.08 -8.94
CA PRO A 85 17.78 -9.47 -9.72
C PRO A 85 16.56 -9.64 -8.82
N PHE A 86 15.39 -9.29 -9.37
CA PHE A 86 14.12 -9.46 -8.67
C PHE A 86 13.00 -9.88 -9.63
N THR A 87 11.96 -10.49 -9.08
CA THR A 87 10.69 -10.75 -9.75
C THR A 87 9.59 -9.88 -9.18
N ARG A 88 8.52 -9.67 -9.98
CA ARG A 88 7.34 -8.89 -9.62
C ARG A 88 6.06 -9.68 -9.84
N VAL A 89 5.10 -9.43 -8.98
CA VAL A 89 3.70 -9.87 -9.12
C VAL A 89 2.82 -8.66 -8.93
N PHE A 90 1.83 -8.49 -9.79
CA PHE A 90 0.84 -7.42 -9.71
C PHE A 90 -0.44 -7.95 -9.08
N ASP A 91 -1.02 -7.17 -8.18
CA ASP A 91 -2.27 -7.48 -7.49
C ASP A 91 -3.06 -6.18 -7.30
N ALA A 92 -4.17 -6.08 -8.00
CA ALA A 92 -5.01 -4.88 -8.03
C ALA A 92 -4.18 -3.60 -8.33
N ASP A 93 -4.12 -2.65 -7.39
CA ASP A 93 -3.42 -1.37 -7.51
C ASP A 93 -1.96 -1.41 -7.04
N SER A 94 -1.44 -2.60 -6.74
CA SER A 94 -0.12 -2.80 -6.14
C SER A 94 0.74 -3.82 -6.89
N MET A 95 2.04 -3.77 -6.63
CA MET A 95 3.00 -4.78 -7.03
C MET A 95 3.79 -5.27 -5.82
N VAL A 96 4.17 -6.54 -5.85
CA VAL A 96 5.12 -7.14 -4.92
C VAL A 96 6.39 -7.49 -5.67
N ALA A 97 7.52 -6.90 -5.29
CA ALA A 97 8.84 -7.21 -5.82
C ALA A 97 9.64 -8.02 -4.80
N THR A 98 10.30 -9.09 -5.23
CA THR A 98 11.10 -9.97 -4.36
C THR A 98 12.44 -10.26 -5.03
N SER A 99 13.55 -10.05 -4.32
CA SER A 99 14.87 -10.41 -4.84
C SER A 99 14.97 -11.91 -5.06
N THR A 100 15.55 -12.31 -6.19
CA THR A 100 15.76 -13.73 -6.53
C THR A 100 17.17 -14.22 -6.16
N ALA A 101 18.06 -13.29 -5.76
CA ALA A 101 19.39 -13.59 -5.27
C ALA A 101 19.68 -12.84 -3.97
N ALA A 102 20.53 -13.42 -3.14
CA ALA A 102 21.04 -12.78 -1.94
C ALA A 102 22.11 -11.76 -2.30
N TYR A 103 22.08 -10.59 -1.66
CA TYR A 103 23.00 -9.50 -1.89
C TYR A 103 23.71 -9.03 -0.62
N ALA A 104 24.86 -8.37 -0.77
CA ALA A 104 25.54 -7.72 0.34
C ALA A 104 24.94 -6.31 0.60
N ASN A 105 24.77 -5.95 1.86
CA ASN A 105 24.46 -4.56 2.21
C ASN A 105 25.69 -3.68 1.91
N PRO A 106 25.62 -2.64 1.05
CA PRO A 106 26.78 -1.80 0.77
C PRO A 106 27.37 -1.10 2.00
N ALA A 107 26.54 -0.81 3.02
CA ALA A 107 26.98 -0.23 4.28
C ALA A 107 27.71 -1.24 5.19
N ASP A 108 27.54 -2.53 4.94
CA ASP A 108 28.20 -3.64 5.65
C ASP A 108 28.47 -4.80 4.69
N ALA A 109 29.44 -4.59 3.80
CA ALA A 109 29.77 -5.57 2.75
C ALA A 109 30.30 -6.92 3.29
N LYS A 110 30.78 -6.95 4.55
CA LYS A 110 31.23 -8.17 5.23
C LYS A 110 30.15 -8.82 6.09
N GLY A 111 29.02 -8.14 6.22
CA GLY A 111 27.86 -8.61 6.96
C GLY A 111 27.13 -9.78 6.27
N PRO A 112 26.07 -10.25 6.90
CA PRO A 112 25.27 -11.33 6.35
C PRO A 112 24.61 -10.91 5.03
N LYS A 113 24.51 -11.85 4.09
CA LYS A 113 23.75 -11.65 2.86
C LYS A 113 22.25 -11.47 3.16
N MET A 114 21.62 -10.61 2.41
CA MET A 114 20.23 -10.21 2.59
C MET A 114 19.38 -10.55 1.37
N MET A 115 18.09 -10.61 1.57
CA MET A 115 17.06 -10.61 0.52
C MET A 115 16.05 -9.52 0.84
N PHE A 116 15.33 -9.03 -0.17
CA PHE A 116 14.26 -8.07 0.06
C PHE A 116 12.92 -8.56 -0.47
N ARG A 117 11.85 -8.07 0.14
CA ARG A 117 10.49 -8.08 -0.37
C ARG A 117 9.93 -6.66 -0.23
N SER A 118 9.42 -6.11 -1.34
CA SER A 118 8.85 -4.77 -1.40
C SER A 118 7.41 -4.84 -1.88
N VAL A 119 6.56 -4.00 -1.32
CA VAL A 119 5.20 -3.77 -1.82
C VAL A 119 5.12 -2.32 -2.23
N GLY A 120 4.62 -2.05 -3.44
CA GLY A 120 4.54 -0.71 -3.99
C GLY A 120 3.30 -0.46 -4.82
N ARG A 121 2.97 0.80 -5.00
CA ARG A 121 1.88 1.28 -5.84
C ARG A 121 2.27 2.57 -6.53
N LEU A 122 1.56 2.87 -7.62
CA LEU A 122 1.73 4.16 -8.30
C LEU A 122 0.82 5.20 -7.62
N LYS A 123 1.42 6.33 -7.25
CA LYS A 123 0.72 7.47 -6.65
C LYS A 123 1.30 8.76 -7.23
N ASP A 124 0.47 9.57 -7.85
CA ASP A 124 0.86 10.88 -8.42
C ASP A 124 2.10 10.79 -9.35
N GLY A 125 2.17 9.74 -10.17
CA GLY A 125 3.28 9.50 -11.09
C GLY A 125 4.57 8.97 -10.45
N LYS A 126 4.59 8.74 -9.14
CA LYS A 126 5.69 8.12 -8.39
C LYS A 126 5.33 6.70 -7.96
N LEU A 127 6.31 5.83 -7.88
CA LEU A 127 6.17 4.57 -7.17
C LEU A 127 6.48 4.81 -5.69
N VAL A 128 5.58 4.39 -4.81
CA VAL A 128 5.74 4.50 -3.35
C VAL A 128 5.42 3.18 -2.69
N GLY A 129 6.10 2.87 -1.59
CA GLY A 129 5.84 1.60 -0.94
C GLY A 129 6.61 1.36 0.35
N THR A 130 6.58 0.10 0.77
CA THR A 130 7.31 -0.41 1.92
C THR A 130 8.23 -1.55 1.51
N SER A 131 9.30 -1.74 2.24
CA SER A 131 10.24 -2.85 2.04
C SER A 131 10.52 -3.56 3.35
N ALA A 132 10.74 -4.86 3.24
CA ALA A 132 11.25 -5.70 4.30
C ALA A 132 12.52 -6.38 3.79
N ASN A 133 13.59 -6.30 4.58
CA ASN A 133 14.83 -7.01 4.31
C ASN A 133 14.98 -8.16 5.30
N MET A 134 15.36 -9.31 4.80
CA MET A 134 15.52 -10.54 5.53
C MET A 134 16.95 -11.04 5.38
N LEU A 135 17.43 -11.79 6.35
CA LEU A 135 18.68 -12.55 6.18
C LEU A 135 18.46 -13.67 5.16
N ALA A 136 19.36 -13.82 4.20
CA ALA A 136 19.28 -14.91 3.21
C ALA A 136 19.30 -16.30 3.86
N SER A 137 19.94 -16.44 5.03
CA SER A 137 19.96 -17.67 5.83
C SER A 137 18.69 -17.91 6.66
N LYS A 138 17.83 -16.88 6.81
CA LYS A 138 16.58 -16.92 7.58
C LYS A 138 15.53 -16.04 6.91
N PRO A 139 14.94 -16.47 5.78
CA PRO A 139 14.06 -15.64 4.96
C PRO A 139 12.75 -15.24 5.67
N ASP A 140 12.36 -15.95 6.72
CA ASP A 140 11.17 -15.59 7.54
C ASP A 140 11.48 -14.53 8.62
N SER A 141 12.76 -14.17 8.81
CA SER A 141 13.17 -13.20 9.83
C SER A 141 13.43 -11.83 9.19
N VAL A 142 12.47 -10.94 9.32
CA VAL A 142 12.63 -9.54 8.89
C VAL A 142 13.58 -8.83 9.86
N VAL A 143 14.69 -8.31 9.33
CA VAL A 143 15.70 -7.59 10.11
C VAL A 143 15.66 -6.09 9.93
N LEU A 144 15.06 -5.61 8.83
CA LEU A 144 14.92 -4.18 8.55
C LEU A 144 13.62 -3.94 7.78
N ARG A 145 12.88 -2.92 8.20
CA ARG A 145 11.72 -2.39 7.48
C ARG A 145 11.98 -0.95 7.09
N GLY A 146 11.37 -0.52 6.00
CA GLY A 146 11.46 0.86 5.56
C GLY A 146 10.35 1.23 4.61
N ARG A 147 10.27 2.52 4.32
CA ARG A 147 9.46 3.09 3.24
C ARG A 147 10.37 3.40 2.08
N TRP A 148 9.83 3.51 0.89
CA TRP A 148 10.57 3.94 -0.27
C TRP A 148 9.69 4.72 -1.24
N GLU A 149 10.32 5.59 -1.99
CA GLU A 149 9.73 6.24 -3.15
C GLU A 149 10.68 6.21 -4.33
N ALA A 150 10.13 6.23 -5.53
CA ALA A 150 10.90 6.29 -6.76
C ALA A 150 10.19 7.13 -7.82
N THR A 151 11.01 7.78 -8.65
CA THR A 151 10.59 8.52 -9.83
C THR A 151 11.15 7.87 -11.08
N ARG A 152 10.44 7.98 -12.18
CA ARG A 152 10.94 7.49 -13.47
C ARG A 152 12.20 8.26 -13.84
N ALA A 153 13.23 7.55 -14.29
CA ALA A 153 14.42 8.18 -14.85
C ALA A 153 14.08 8.95 -16.13
N PRO A 154 14.73 10.09 -16.39
CA PRO A 154 14.52 10.88 -17.60
C PRO A 154 14.91 10.13 -18.87
#